data_7d1a9a129c93f0c0d9b9b61383cc2d99
#
_entry.id   7d1a9a129c93f0c0d9b9b61383cc2d99
#
_cell.length_a   1.000
_cell.length_b   1.000
_cell.length_c   1.000
_cell.angle_alpha   90.00
_cell.angle_beta   90.00
_cell.angle_gamma   90.00
#
_symmetry.space_group_name_H-M   'P 1'
#
loop_
_entity.id
_entity.type
_entity.pdbx_description
1 polymer ?
#
loop_
_entity_poly.entity_id
_entity_poly.type
_entity_poly.pdbx_seq_one_letter_code
_entity_poly.pdbx_strand_id
1 'polypeptide(L)'
;MSDKKRKTLVKEVLSQPRNQKEEVQALQDTIYVIGGKWKLPIINSICNGNKRFREIERSIPGITTRMLSRELREMEVNKIIKRTVTPTSPVMVEYSATEYCFTFGNIILEMIRWGKNHRKYIRRPD
;
A
#
# COMPACT_ATOMS: atom_id res chain seq x y z
N MET A 1 -21.84 3.86 -12.04
CA MET A 1 -21.78 2.49 -12.60
C MET A 1 -22.01 1.48 -11.51
N SER A 2 -22.90 0.52 -11.71
CA SER A 2 -23.14 -0.53 -10.72
C SER A 2 -21.94 -1.46 -10.59
N ASP A 3 -21.80 -2.12 -9.44
CA ASP A 3 -20.72 -3.08 -9.21
C ASP A 3 -20.75 -4.24 -10.19
N LYS A 4 -21.96 -4.72 -10.49
CA LYS A 4 -22.15 -5.82 -11.46
C LYS A 4 -21.66 -5.41 -12.85
N LYS A 5 -22.03 -4.21 -13.29
CA LYS A 5 -21.62 -3.68 -14.59
C LYS A 5 -20.11 -3.46 -14.67
N ARG A 6 -19.50 -2.95 -13.58
CA ARG A 6 -18.06 -2.76 -13.49
C ARG A 6 -17.32 -4.09 -13.57
N LYS A 7 -17.78 -5.11 -12.85
CA LYS A 7 -17.17 -6.45 -12.86
C LYS A 7 -17.22 -7.07 -14.25
N THR A 8 -18.33 -6.88 -14.96
CA THR A 8 -18.48 -7.38 -16.33
C THR A 8 -17.46 -6.72 -17.26
N LEU A 9 -17.30 -5.40 -17.17
CA LEU A 9 -16.32 -4.65 -17.98
C LEU A 9 -14.89 -5.10 -17.68
N VAL A 10 -14.54 -5.27 -16.41
CA VAL A 10 -13.22 -5.74 -16.01
C VAL A 10 -12.93 -7.11 -16.60
N LYS A 11 -13.89 -8.04 -16.50
CA LYS A 11 -13.76 -9.38 -17.07
C LYS A 11 -13.53 -9.32 -18.57
N GLU A 12 -14.29 -8.49 -19.27
CA GLU A 12 -14.16 -8.32 -20.72
C GLU A 12 -12.75 -7.82 -21.09
N VAL A 13 -12.27 -6.79 -20.42
CA VAL A 13 -10.94 -6.22 -20.69
C VAL A 13 -9.84 -7.24 -20.40
N LEU A 14 -9.89 -7.91 -19.23
CA LEU A 14 -8.87 -8.88 -18.84
C LEU A 14 -8.83 -10.09 -19.78
N SER A 15 -9.96 -10.45 -20.38
CA SER A 15 -10.07 -11.64 -21.24
C SER A 15 -9.67 -11.39 -22.69
N GLN A 16 -9.41 -10.15 -23.07
CA GLN A 16 -9.02 -9.80 -24.43
C GLN A 16 -7.50 -9.79 -24.58
N PRO A 17 -6.96 -10.13 -25.76
CA PRO A 17 -5.54 -9.99 -26.00
C PRO A 17 -5.08 -8.54 -25.86
N ARG A 18 -4.01 -8.33 -25.13
CA ARG A 18 -3.40 -7.03 -24.88
C ARG A 18 -1.89 -7.16 -25.07
N ASN A 19 -1.13 -6.09 -24.82
CA ASN A 19 0.32 -6.16 -24.83
C ASN A 19 0.80 -6.76 -23.49
N GLN A 20 0.81 -8.08 -23.41
CA GLN A 20 1.18 -8.81 -22.20
C GLN A 20 2.60 -8.49 -21.73
N LYS A 21 3.54 -8.35 -22.65
CA LYS A 21 4.95 -8.08 -22.31
C LYS A 21 5.10 -6.75 -21.57
N GLU A 22 4.43 -5.72 -22.07
CA GLU A 22 4.43 -4.40 -21.45
C GLU A 22 3.74 -4.44 -20.07
N GLU A 23 2.65 -5.17 -19.97
CA GLU A 23 1.91 -5.32 -18.72
C GLU A 23 2.70 -6.07 -17.66
N VAL A 24 3.46 -7.09 -18.04
CA VAL A 24 4.33 -7.81 -17.10
C VAL A 24 5.34 -6.86 -16.49
N GLN A 25 5.95 -6.01 -17.29
CA GLN A 25 6.92 -5.03 -16.79
C GLN A 25 6.25 -4.05 -15.80
N ALA A 26 5.07 -3.55 -16.16
CA ALA A 26 4.33 -2.63 -15.29
C ALA A 26 3.95 -3.27 -13.96
N LEU A 27 3.50 -4.53 -13.99
CA LEU A 27 3.17 -5.28 -12.77
C LEU A 27 4.40 -5.50 -11.89
N GLN A 28 5.53 -5.87 -12.52
CA GLN A 28 6.79 -6.07 -11.80
C GLN A 28 7.26 -4.77 -11.15
N ASP A 29 7.19 -3.65 -11.86
CA ASP A 29 7.57 -2.34 -11.34
C ASP A 29 6.69 -1.96 -10.14
N THR A 30 5.39 -2.19 -10.24
CA THR A 30 4.45 -1.90 -9.17
C THR A 30 4.78 -2.72 -7.91
N ILE A 31 4.99 -4.02 -8.08
CA ILE A 31 5.30 -4.91 -6.97
C ILE A 31 6.66 -4.54 -6.35
N TYR A 32 7.62 -4.11 -7.16
CA TYR A 32 8.92 -3.65 -6.65
C TYR A 32 8.77 -2.46 -5.70
N VAL A 33 7.92 -1.51 -6.05
CA VAL A 33 7.74 -0.27 -5.28
C VAL A 33 6.93 -0.49 -4.01
N ILE A 34 5.85 -1.28 -4.07
CA ILE A 34 4.88 -1.40 -2.97
C ILE A 34 4.63 -2.83 -2.50
N GLY A 35 5.33 -3.79 -3.06
CA GLY A 35 5.14 -5.20 -2.68
C GLY A 35 5.80 -5.56 -1.36
N GLY A 36 5.69 -6.84 -1.04
CA GLY A 36 6.19 -7.36 0.22
C GLY A 36 5.13 -7.31 1.31
N LYS A 37 5.52 -7.75 2.50
CA LYS A 37 4.58 -7.91 3.60
C LYS A 37 4.22 -6.59 4.31
N TRP A 38 5.12 -5.62 4.29
CA TRP A 38 5.04 -4.50 5.24
C TRP A 38 4.71 -3.14 4.62
N LYS A 39 5.03 -2.90 3.35
CA LYS A 39 4.88 -1.56 2.75
C LYS A 39 3.44 -1.05 2.76
N LEU A 40 2.50 -1.85 2.28
CA LEU A 40 1.09 -1.43 2.27
C LEU A 40 0.53 -1.22 3.67
N PRO A 41 0.76 -2.11 4.65
CA PRO A 41 0.38 -1.83 6.04
C PRO A 41 1.00 -0.55 6.60
N ILE A 42 2.24 -0.24 6.27
CA ILE A 42 2.89 0.99 6.73
C ILE A 42 2.20 2.22 6.12
N ILE A 43 1.95 2.22 4.82
CA ILE A 43 1.21 3.30 4.16
C ILE A 43 -0.15 3.50 4.84
N ASN A 44 -0.86 2.42 5.05
CA ASN A 44 -2.17 2.46 5.69
C ASN A 44 -2.10 3.04 7.11
N SER A 45 -1.07 2.67 7.87
CA SER A 45 -0.83 3.20 9.21
C SER A 45 -0.63 4.71 9.18
N ILE A 46 0.22 5.19 8.29
CA ILE A 46 0.49 6.62 8.13
C ILE A 46 -0.78 7.37 7.74
N CYS A 47 -1.55 6.83 6.80
CA CYS A 47 -2.80 7.44 6.35
C CYS A 47 -3.89 7.41 7.43
N ASN A 48 -3.76 6.56 8.43
CA ASN A 48 -4.65 6.52 9.59
C ASN A 48 -4.18 7.44 10.73
N GLY A 49 -3.17 8.26 10.48
CA GLY A 49 -2.75 9.29 11.42
C GLY A 49 -1.51 8.96 12.25
N ASN A 50 -0.89 7.80 12.04
CA ASN A 50 0.33 7.43 12.75
C ASN A 50 1.53 8.03 12.00
N LYS A 51 2.10 9.10 12.55
CA LYS A 51 3.15 9.86 11.88
C LYS A 51 4.55 9.57 12.40
N ARG A 52 4.66 9.12 13.64
CA ARG A 52 5.95 8.89 14.29
C ARG A 52 6.32 7.42 14.23
N PHE A 53 7.62 7.15 14.21
CA PHE A 53 8.17 5.80 14.13
C PHE A 53 7.49 4.83 15.12
N ARG A 54 7.42 5.23 16.40
CA ARG A 54 6.84 4.37 17.45
C ARG A 54 5.35 4.16 17.30
N GLU A 55 4.64 5.15 16.79
CA GLU A 55 3.20 5.02 16.51
C GLU A 55 2.96 4.02 15.40
N ILE A 56 3.74 4.14 14.32
CA ILE A 56 3.66 3.21 13.19
C ILE A 56 3.98 1.79 13.65
N GLU A 57 5.07 1.63 14.38
CA GLU A 57 5.51 0.33 14.89
C GLU A 57 4.43 -0.34 15.73
N ARG A 58 3.84 0.40 16.66
CA ARG A 58 2.77 -0.15 17.54
C ARG A 58 1.50 -0.50 16.78
N SER A 59 1.23 0.16 15.66
CA SER A 59 0.01 -0.06 14.89
C SER A 59 0.05 -1.30 14.00
N ILE A 60 1.24 -1.89 13.79
CA ILE A 60 1.41 -3.01 12.87
C ILE A 60 1.90 -4.24 13.64
N PRO A 61 1.01 -5.21 13.93
CA PRO A 61 1.42 -6.40 14.66
C PRO A 61 2.53 -7.18 13.97
N GLY A 62 3.55 -7.54 14.73
CA GLY A 62 4.63 -8.38 14.25
C GLY A 62 5.77 -7.68 13.54
N ILE A 63 5.67 -6.39 13.24
CA ILE A 63 6.77 -5.68 12.61
C ILE A 63 7.86 -5.39 13.66
N THR A 64 9.12 -5.62 13.28
CA THR A 64 10.25 -5.28 14.14
C THR A 64 10.75 -3.88 13.84
N THR A 65 11.46 -3.28 14.80
CA THR A 65 12.11 -1.98 14.64
C THR A 65 13.01 -1.97 13.40
N ARG A 66 13.75 -3.05 13.19
CA ARG A 66 14.68 -3.17 12.07
C ARG A 66 13.95 -3.21 10.73
N MET A 67 12.87 -3.99 10.66
CA MET A 67 12.06 -4.10 9.42
C MET A 67 11.41 -2.76 9.10
N LEU A 68 10.82 -2.12 10.08
CA LEU A 68 10.18 -0.82 9.87
C LEU A 68 11.19 0.23 9.39
N SER A 69 12.35 0.29 10.02
CA SER A 69 13.40 1.23 9.62
C SER A 69 13.82 1.02 8.17
N ARG A 70 14.01 -0.24 7.77
CA ARG A 70 14.40 -0.59 6.40
C ARG A 70 13.32 -0.23 5.38
N GLU A 71 12.07 -0.60 5.68
CA GLU A 71 10.95 -0.33 4.78
C GLU A 71 10.71 1.17 4.60
N LEU A 72 10.76 1.94 5.69
CA LEU A 72 10.59 3.39 5.61
C LEU A 72 11.65 4.03 4.72
N ARG A 73 12.90 3.56 4.81
CA ARG A 73 13.98 4.06 3.96
C ARG A 73 13.74 3.77 2.48
N GLU A 74 13.34 2.53 2.17
CA GLU A 74 13.05 2.15 0.78
C GLU A 74 11.90 2.97 0.21
N MET A 75 10.84 3.16 1.00
CA MET A 75 9.68 3.93 0.55
C MET A 75 10.00 5.41 0.37
N GLU A 76 10.89 5.95 1.18
CA GLU A 76 11.37 7.32 1.02
C GLU A 76 12.16 7.47 -0.28
N VAL A 77 13.05 6.53 -0.58
CA VAL A 77 13.84 6.52 -1.83
C VAL A 77 12.91 6.47 -3.04
N ASN A 78 11.84 5.69 -2.98
CA ASN A 78 10.87 5.58 -4.06
C ASN A 78 9.82 6.70 -4.05
N LYS A 79 9.97 7.69 -3.19
CA LYS A 79 9.10 8.87 -3.13
C LYS A 79 7.66 8.56 -2.76
N ILE A 80 7.42 7.44 -2.09
CA ILE A 80 6.09 7.05 -1.61
C ILE A 80 5.79 7.77 -0.29
N ILE A 81 6.80 7.92 0.57
CA ILE A 81 6.67 8.65 1.82
C ILE A 81 7.72 9.75 1.90
N LYS A 82 7.42 10.73 2.75
CA LYS A 82 8.31 11.84 3.05
C LYS A 82 8.67 11.80 4.54
N ARG A 83 9.95 11.95 4.84
CA ARG A 83 10.45 12.06 6.20
C ARG A 83 10.73 13.54 6.48
N THR A 84 10.06 14.08 7.47
CA THR A 84 10.22 15.49 7.85
C THR A 84 10.87 15.57 9.24
N VAL A 85 11.99 16.30 9.31
CA VAL A 85 12.72 16.51 10.58
C VAL A 85 12.50 17.95 11.02
N THR A 86 11.94 18.12 12.23
CA THR A 86 11.79 19.43 12.84
C THR A 86 12.90 19.58 13.86
N PRO A 87 13.77 20.61 13.71
CA PRO A 87 14.95 20.79 14.58
C PRO A 87 14.59 21.43 15.92
N THR A 88 13.73 20.75 16.67
CA THR A 88 13.37 21.16 18.03
C THR A 88 14.23 20.38 19.05
N SER A 89 14.03 20.65 20.35
CA SER A 89 14.72 19.90 21.39
C SER A 89 13.67 19.23 22.28
N PRO A 90 13.47 17.89 22.16
CA PRO A 90 14.17 16.96 21.25
C PRO A 90 13.77 17.10 19.79
N VAL A 91 14.61 16.61 18.89
CA VAL A 91 14.34 16.58 17.46
C VAL A 91 13.10 15.74 17.19
N MET A 92 12.20 16.25 16.34
CA MET A 92 10.98 15.54 15.95
C MET A 92 11.10 15.03 14.51
N VAL A 93 10.83 13.74 14.31
CA VAL A 93 10.82 13.12 13.00
C VAL A 93 9.41 12.59 12.73
N GLU A 94 8.82 13.02 11.61
CA GLU A 94 7.49 12.58 11.20
C GLU A 94 7.51 12.06 9.77
N TYR A 95 6.64 11.06 9.51
CA TYR A 95 6.47 10.45 8.19
C TYR A 95 5.09 10.77 7.65
N SER A 96 5.02 11.07 6.36
CA SER A 96 3.75 11.37 5.68
C SER A 96 3.74 10.73 4.30
N ALA A 97 2.54 10.43 3.79
CA ALA A 97 2.37 9.96 2.42
C ALA A 97 2.56 11.15 1.48
N THR A 98 3.23 10.92 0.35
CA THR A 98 3.42 11.95 -0.67
C THR A 98 2.20 12.06 -1.58
N GLU A 99 2.11 13.15 -2.32
CA GLU A 99 1.09 13.27 -3.37
C GLU A 99 1.22 12.12 -4.38
N TYR A 100 2.44 11.71 -4.68
CA TYR A 100 2.68 10.57 -5.56
C TYR A 100 2.08 9.28 -4.99
N CYS A 101 2.21 9.05 -3.68
CA CYS A 101 1.59 7.90 -3.01
C CYS A 101 0.08 7.87 -3.23
N PHE A 102 -0.58 9.02 -3.18
CA PHE A 102 -2.03 9.10 -3.35
C PHE A 102 -2.49 8.75 -4.76
N THR A 103 -1.60 8.76 -5.76
CA THR A 103 -1.95 8.24 -7.10
C THR A 103 -2.26 6.75 -7.05
N PHE A 104 -1.76 6.03 -6.02
CA PHE A 104 -2.05 4.63 -5.79
C PHE A 104 -3.21 4.40 -4.81
N GLY A 105 -3.79 5.48 -4.27
CA GLY A 105 -4.77 5.41 -3.19
C GLY A 105 -6.00 4.58 -3.52
N ASN A 106 -6.56 4.72 -4.71
CA ASN A 106 -7.74 3.94 -5.11
C ASN A 106 -7.45 2.45 -5.14
N ILE A 107 -6.25 2.08 -5.54
CA ILE A 107 -5.83 0.67 -5.59
C ILE A 107 -5.73 0.12 -4.18
N ILE A 108 -5.15 0.90 -3.25
CA ILE A 108 -5.06 0.49 -1.83
C ILE A 108 -6.45 0.23 -1.25
N LEU A 109 -7.40 1.14 -1.48
CA LEU A 109 -8.77 0.98 -0.99
C LEU A 109 -9.42 -0.28 -1.57
N GLU A 110 -9.23 -0.54 -2.86
CA GLU A 110 -9.74 -1.75 -3.50
C GLU A 110 -9.08 -3.01 -2.94
N MET A 111 -7.79 -2.97 -2.64
CA MET A 111 -7.08 -4.10 -2.03
C MET A 111 -7.62 -4.41 -0.63
N ILE A 112 -7.88 -3.37 0.16
CA ILE A 112 -8.45 -3.53 1.50
C ILE A 112 -9.84 -4.19 1.38
N ARG A 113 -10.68 -3.67 0.49
CA ARG A 113 -12.03 -4.22 0.26
C ARG A 113 -11.96 -5.68 -0.20
N TRP A 114 -11.09 -5.96 -1.15
CA TRP A 114 -10.93 -7.31 -1.68
C TRP A 114 -10.48 -8.28 -0.58
N GLY A 115 -9.50 -7.87 0.23
CA GLY A 115 -8.97 -8.71 1.31
C GLY A 115 -10.02 -9.04 2.37
N LYS A 116 -10.83 -8.05 2.76
CA LYS A 116 -11.94 -8.28 3.69
C LYS A 116 -12.95 -9.27 3.13
N ASN A 117 -13.31 -9.12 1.86
CA ASN A 117 -14.27 -10.00 1.21
C ASN A 117 -13.69 -11.40 1.01
N HIS A 118 -12.40 -11.50 0.74
CA HIS A 118 -11.71 -12.78 0.56
C HIS A 118 -11.78 -13.62 1.83
N ARG A 119 -11.58 -13.02 2.99
CA ARG A 119 -11.70 -13.74 4.27
C ARG A 119 -13.09 -14.32 4.46
N LYS A 120 -14.13 -13.57 4.11
CA LYS A 120 -15.52 -14.05 4.16
C LYS A 120 -15.76 -15.18 3.17
N TYR A 121 -15.21 -15.06 1.98
CA TYR A 121 -15.36 -16.05 0.91
C TYR A 121 -14.78 -17.41 1.31
N ILE A 122 -13.57 -17.42 1.85
CA ILE A 122 -12.89 -18.65 2.27
C ILE A 122 -13.66 -19.36 3.38
N ARG A 123 -14.31 -18.60 4.28
CA ARG A 123 -15.02 -19.16 5.43
C ARG A 123 -16.40 -19.71 5.10
N ARG A 124 -16.88 -19.50 3.87
CA ARG A 124 -18.17 -20.06 3.48
C ARG A 124 -18.08 -21.57 3.38
N PRO A 125 -19.05 -22.32 3.97
CA PRO A 125 -19.12 -23.76 3.74
C PRO A 125 -19.47 -24.04 2.29
N ASP A 126 -18.90 -25.10 1.73
CA ASP A 126 -19.16 -25.54 0.35
C ASP A 126 -20.60 -26.08 0.20
#